data_392910c37ca87c004eb05bac119f47a8
#
_entry.id   392910c37ca87c004eb05bac119f47a8
#
_cell.length_a   1.000
_cell.length_b   1.000
_cell.length_c   1.000
_cell.angle_alpha   90.00
_cell.angle_beta   90.00
_cell.angle_gamma   90.00
#
_symmetry.space_group_name_H-M   'P 1'
#
loop_
_entity.id
_entity.type
_entity.pdbx_description
1 polymer ?
#
loop_
_entity_poly.entity_id
_entity_poly.type
_entity_poly.pdbx_seq_one_letter_code
_entity_poly.pdbx_strand_id
1 'polypeptide(L)'
;MVRRLQLLAIGAVLVIAAFSTALPFLFYLLYLSILVIGGSYIVVRLGLTDLEAGYAVSQLHGHVGDPLRVTYTLRNTSRLPKLWLEVHNPTTLPGGLPGRALSLSGRQERSWLIRAPLTRRGHFRIDPLAIRTGDPFGFFEASAAVGQGVSIVVYPRLEPVPAWKLPAANIEGSHAAPERTLQTTPLATSVRPYAPGDSMNRIHWKSTARHGEIQVKEFDLEQTADAWIILDLQRAIQTGRGDESTTEAAIRAAAAIADKALVENRAVGMTVNARRAAYLPPDRGGRQHLKIMQLLAALEPDGEAPLVESLVQSVGRLRRGMTAVIITASVDPAWVRVLSTLRGRGVAAVVVLLDAPAFDRIAQEARVAVTGDAYEPDPEHEATAAKRMRALRHALAEYELKTYTVVPGKPLGEMLSA
;
A
#
# COMPACT_ATOMS: atom_id res chain seq x y z
N MET A 1 2.49 12.63 39.68
CA MET A 1 2.29 12.34 41.10
C MET A 1 3.27 13.15 41.97
N VAL A 2 4.56 13.16 41.70
CA VAL A 2 5.61 13.84 42.46
C VAL A 2 5.37 15.35 42.61
N ARG A 3 5.04 16.07 41.50
CA ARG A 3 4.75 17.53 41.54
C ARG A 3 3.58 17.92 42.47
N ARG A 4 2.53 17.14 42.52
CA ARG A 4 1.38 17.41 43.41
C ARG A 4 1.76 17.27 44.87
N LEU A 5 2.58 16.26 45.19
CA LEU A 5 3.10 16.05 46.54
C LEU A 5 4.01 17.18 46.99
N GLN A 6 4.87 17.68 46.09
CA GLN A 6 5.73 18.83 46.33
C GLN A 6 4.96 20.12 46.58
N LEU A 7 3.91 20.39 45.80
CA LEU A 7 3.06 21.53 46.00
C LEU A 7 2.32 21.49 47.37
N LEU A 8 1.81 20.31 47.74
CA LEU A 8 1.18 20.11 49.06
C LEU A 8 2.19 20.30 50.19
N ALA A 9 3.41 19.76 50.05
CA ALA A 9 4.45 19.95 51.07
C ALA A 9 4.87 21.41 51.22
N ILE A 10 5.09 22.13 50.12
CA ILE A 10 5.42 23.56 50.15
C ILE A 10 4.25 24.38 50.78
N GLY A 11 3.02 24.06 50.39
CA GLY A 11 1.82 24.69 50.98
C GLY A 11 1.72 24.45 52.49
N ALA A 12 1.96 23.23 52.95
CA ALA A 12 1.94 22.87 54.37
C ALA A 12 3.04 23.63 55.16
N VAL A 13 4.25 23.70 54.60
CA VAL A 13 5.34 24.46 55.23
C VAL A 13 4.99 25.93 55.31
N LEU A 14 4.41 26.52 54.26
CA LEU A 14 3.99 27.90 54.24
C LEU A 14 2.91 28.20 55.27
N VAL A 15 1.92 27.31 55.42
CA VAL A 15 0.86 27.44 56.43
C VAL A 15 1.48 27.40 57.84
N ILE A 16 2.33 26.41 58.12
CA ILE A 16 2.96 26.29 59.45
C ILE A 16 3.83 27.53 59.75
N ALA A 17 4.63 28.02 58.77
CA ALA A 17 5.43 29.21 58.91
C ALA A 17 4.61 30.48 59.17
N ALA A 18 3.51 30.66 58.46
CA ALA A 18 2.61 31.80 58.60
C ALA A 18 1.99 31.89 60.00
N PHE A 19 1.48 30.77 60.49
CA PHE A 19 0.82 30.68 61.80
C PHE A 19 1.83 30.63 62.97
N SER A 20 3.01 30.13 62.81
CA SER A 20 4.02 30.09 63.85
C SER A 20 4.76 31.40 64.06
N THR A 21 5.01 32.16 62.98
CA THR A 21 5.73 33.46 63.03
C THR A 21 4.81 34.68 63.13
N ALA A 22 3.53 34.53 62.79
CA ALA A 22 2.52 35.59 62.67
C ALA A 22 2.95 36.79 61.82
N LEU A 23 3.89 36.61 60.87
CA LEU A 23 4.35 37.64 59.98
C LEU A 23 3.30 37.96 58.90
N PRO A 24 2.80 39.21 58.73
CA PRO A 24 1.78 39.54 57.74
C PRO A 24 2.19 39.15 56.30
N PHE A 25 3.46 39.27 55.97
CA PHE A 25 4.00 38.89 54.64
C PHE A 25 3.71 37.43 54.28
N LEU A 26 3.83 36.51 55.24
CA LEU A 26 3.61 35.07 54.99
C LEU A 26 2.10 34.77 54.73
N PHE A 27 1.20 35.53 55.37
CA PHE A 27 -0.22 35.44 55.07
C PHE A 27 -0.57 35.96 53.68
N TYR A 28 0.06 37.07 53.23
CA TYR A 28 -0.12 37.53 51.83
C TYR A 28 0.37 36.49 50.83
N LEU A 29 1.53 35.84 51.10
CA LEU A 29 2.07 34.81 50.25
C LEU A 29 1.17 33.58 50.22
N LEU A 30 0.58 33.21 51.37
CA LEU A 30 -0.39 32.13 51.48
C LEU A 30 -1.66 32.41 50.67
N TYR A 31 -2.24 33.62 50.81
CA TYR A 31 -3.41 33.99 50.04
C TYR A 31 -3.14 34.06 48.54
N LEU A 32 -1.98 34.57 48.14
CA LEU A 32 -1.57 34.59 46.75
C LEU A 32 -1.40 33.14 46.19
N SER A 33 -0.79 32.25 46.98
CA SER A 33 -0.63 30.84 46.58
C SER A 33 -1.99 30.15 46.43
N ILE A 34 -2.92 30.36 47.34
CA ILE A 34 -4.29 29.81 47.24
C ILE A 34 -5.00 30.37 46.01
N LEU A 35 -4.88 31.68 45.75
CA LEU A 35 -5.48 32.33 44.58
C LEU A 35 -4.93 31.75 43.28
N VAL A 36 -3.60 31.63 43.18
CA VAL A 36 -2.92 31.08 41.98
C VAL A 36 -3.24 29.60 41.74
N ILE A 37 -3.13 28.77 42.78
CA ILE A 37 -3.43 27.33 42.66
C ILE A 37 -4.92 27.09 42.40
N GLY A 38 -5.80 27.78 43.14
CA GLY A 38 -7.26 27.73 42.95
C GLY A 38 -7.68 28.22 41.57
N GLY A 39 -7.12 29.36 41.16
CA GLY A 39 -7.35 29.94 39.84
C GLY A 39 -6.89 29.00 38.72
N SER A 40 -5.68 28.41 38.84
CA SER A 40 -5.15 27.40 37.91
C SER A 40 -6.08 26.19 37.81
N TYR A 41 -6.57 25.66 38.93
CA TYR A 41 -7.51 24.55 38.95
C TYR A 41 -8.83 24.90 38.21
N ILE A 42 -9.38 26.07 38.46
CA ILE A 42 -10.61 26.54 37.81
C ILE A 42 -10.41 26.70 36.29
N VAL A 43 -9.30 27.31 35.87
CA VAL A 43 -8.98 27.50 34.44
C VAL A 43 -8.92 26.17 33.73
N VAL A 44 -8.22 25.18 34.27
CA VAL A 44 -8.10 23.83 33.67
C VAL A 44 -9.45 23.12 33.68
N ARG A 45 -10.20 23.19 34.78
CA ARG A 45 -11.53 22.57 34.93
C ARG A 45 -12.51 23.11 33.90
N LEU A 46 -12.51 24.43 33.66
CA LEU A 46 -13.36 25.10 32.67
C LEU A 46 -12.80 24.99 31.24
N GLY A 47 -11.53 24.62 31.08
CA GLY A 47 -10.85 24.56 29.79
C GLY A 47 -11.49 23.62 28.79
N LEU A 48 -11.98 22.46 29.26
CA LEU A 48 -12.59 21.41 28.42
C LEU A 48 -14.13 21.39 28.47
N THR A 49 -14.76 22.20 29.34
CA THR A 49 -16.24 22.30 29.40
C THR A 49 -16.76 23.08 28.20
N ASP A 50 -17.97 22.77 27.72
CA ASP A 50 -18.64 23.49 26.64
C ASP A 50 -17.75 23.62 25.36
N LEU A 51 -16.98 22.58 25.05
CA LEU A 51 -16.14 22.52 23.88
C LEU A 51 -16.67 21.42 22.95
N GLU A 52 -17.13 21.82 21.77
CA GLU A 52 -17.46 20.93 20.67
C GLU A 52 -16.26 20.80 19.78
N ALA A 53 -15.88 19.57 19.48
CA ALA A 53 -14.74 19.28 18.64
C ALA A 53 -15.02 18.11 17.71
N GLY A 54 -14.43 18.15 16.52
CA GLY A 54 -14.56 17.08 15.55
C GLY A 54 -13.44 17.13 14.54
N TYR A 55 -13.27 16.03 13.84
CA TYR A 55 -12.42 15.97 12.67
C TYR A 55 -13.10 15.16 11.57
N ALA A 56 -12.78 15.48 10.32
CA ALA A 56 -13.24 14.79 9.13
C ALA A 56 -12.06 14.47 8.23
N VAL A 57 -12.02 13.24 7.76
CA VAL A 57 -10.98 12.74 6.85
C VAL A 57 -11.53 12.74 5.44
N SER A 58 -10.77 13.23 4.46
CA SER A 58 -11.24 13.37 3.07
C SER A 58 -11.55 12.03 2.40
N GLN A 59 -10.82 10.97 2.78
CA GLN A 59 -10.93 9.64 2.18
C GLN A 59 -10.43 8.57 3.16
N LEU A 60 -11.06 7.38 3.10
CA LEU A 60 -10.69 6.23 3.93
C LEU A 60 -9.66 5.32 3.25
N HIS A 61 -9.40 5.55 1.98
CA HIS A 61 -8.41 4.82 1.18
C HIS A 61 -7.75 5.76 0.18
N GLY A 62 -6.48 5.51 -0.08
CA GLY A 62 -5.66 6.25 -1.03
C GLY A 62 -4.43 5.46 -1.40
N HIS A 63 -3.65 5.96 -2.34
CA HIS A 63 -2.39 5.35 -2.75
C HIS A 63 -1.20 6.02 -2.07
N VAL A 64 -0.08 5.31 -2.00
CA VAL A 64 1.20 5.92 -1.59
C VAL A 64 1.53 7.09 -2.51
N GLY A 65 1.80 8.25 -1.91
CA GLY A 65 2.01 9.52 -2.61
C GLY A 65 0.81 10.46 -2.59
N ASP A 66 -0.40 9.96 -2.31
CA ASP A 66 -1.57 10.81 -2.21
C ASP A 66 -1.55 11.67 -0.94
N PRO A 67 -2.07 12.90 -0.99
CA PRO A 67 -2.24 13.73 0.19
C PRO A 67 -3.52 13.33 0.96
N LEU A 68 -3.36 12.90 2.19
CA LEU A 68 -4.47 12.80 3.13
C LEU A 68 -4.83 14.18 3.66
N ARG A 69 -6.09 14.56 3.54
CA ARG A 69 -6.61 15.83 4.09
C ARG A 69 -7.46 15.56 5.31
N VAL A 70 -7.12 16.18 6.43
CA VAL A 70 -7.87 16.07 7.67
C VAL A 70 -8.31 17.48 8.06
N THR A 71 -9.62 17.69 8.11
CA THR A 71 -10.23 18.95 8.54
C THR A 71 -10.63 18.85 9.99
N TYR A 72 -10.18 19.78 10.80
CA TYR A 72 -10.50 19.90 12.21
C TYR A 72 -11.45 21.06 12.44
N THR A 73 -12.39 20.87 13.33
CA THR A 73 -13.31 21.92 13.77
C THR A 73 -13.40 21.93 15.29
N LEU A 74 -13.14 23.08 15.89
CA LEU A 74 -13.29 23.32 17.31
C LEU A 74 -14.20 24.52 17.53
N ARG A 75 -15.19 24.36 18.41
CA ARG A 75 -16.16 25.41 18.76
C ARG A 75 -16.27 25.53 20.27
N ASN A 76 -16.03 26.70 20.78
CA ASN A 76 -16.31 27.08 22.18
C ASN A 76 -17.74 27.53 22.28
N THR A 77 -18.61 26.78 22.94
CA THR A 77 -20.01 27.14 23.11
C THR A 77 -20.23 28.04 24.35
N SER A 78 -19.23 28.13 25.25
CA SER A 78 -19.28 29.00 26.43
C SER A 78 -18.97 30.47 26.12
N ARG A 79 -19.27 31.37 27.05
CA ARG A 79 -18.85 32.78 26.97
C ARG A 79 -17.41 33.00 27.45
N LEU A 80 -16.86 32.06 28.21
CA LEU A 80 -15.51 32.14 28.75
C LEU A 80 -14.47 31.71 27.68
N PRO A 81 -13.36 32.46 27.56
CA PRO A 81 -12.32 32.09 26.62
C PRO A 81 -11.59 30.81 27.07
N LYS A 82 -11.14 30.01 26.12
CA LYS A 82 -10.22 28.88 26.32
C LYS A 82 -8.81 29.39 25.99
N LEU A 83 -7.99 29.56 27.01
CA LEU A 83 -6.71 30.25 26.89
C LEU A 83 -5.67 29.40 26.12
N TRP A 84 -5.68 28.12 26.37
CA TRP A 84 -4.73 27.18 25.74
C TRP A 84 -5.37 25.81 25.54
N LEU A 85 -5.40 25.40 24.31
CA LEU A 85 -5.86 24.07 23.88
C LEU A 85 -4.81 23.48 22.94
N GLU A 86 -4.34 22.30 23.25
CA GLU A 86 -3.50 21.49 22.38
C GLU A 86 -4.36 20.38 21.77
N VAL A 87 -4.36 20.31 20.46
CA VAL A 87 -5.23 19.40 19.69
C VAL A 87 -4.38 18.53 18.80
N HIS A 88 -4.50 17.21 18.93
CA HIS A 88 -3.80 16.26 18.07
C HIS A 88 -4.60 14.96 17.92
N ASN A 89 -4.39 14.24 16.80
CA ASN A 89 -4.87 12.88 16.66
C ASN A 89 -3.70 11.92 16.83
N PRO A 90 -3.72 11.03 17.84
CA PRO A 90 -2.84 9.87 17.84
C PRO A 90 -3.12 9.03 16.60
N THR A 91 -2.07 8.54 15.93
CA THR A 91 -2.22 7.79 14.69
C THR A 91 -1.08 6.81 14.50
N THR A 92 -1.35 5.72 13.79
CA THR A 92 -0.33 4.77 13.33
C THR A 92 0.24 5.13 11.96
N LEU A 93 -0.23 6.22 11.32
CA LEU A 93 0.30 6.71 10.05
C LEU A 93 1.79 7.08 10.20
N PRO A 94 2.66 6.64 9.28
CA PRO A 94 4.05 7.09 9.24
C PRO A 94 4.13 8.62 9.11
N GLY A 95 4.96 9.25 9.93
CA GLY A 95 5.06 10.71 9.99
C GLY A 95 4.02 11.40 10.86
N GLY A 96 2.99 10.66 11.31
CA GLY A 96 1.96 11.19 12.22
C GLY A 96 1.09 12.28 11.59
N LEU A 97 0.25 12.88 12.43
CA LEU A 97 -0.52 14.10 12.11
C LEU A 97 -0.04 15.22 13.03
N PRO A 98 0.37 16.38 12.49
CA PRO A 98 0.87 17.46 13.32
C PRO A 98 -0.23 17.98 14.26
N GLY A 99 0.09 18.08 15.55
CA GLY A 99 -0.75 18.73 16.53
C GLY A 99 -0.76 20.25 16.37
N ARG A 100 -1.75 20.90 16.95
CA ARG A 100 -1.86 22.36 16.97
C ARG A 100 -2.24 22.87 18.34
N ALA A 101 -1.52 23.88 18.84
CA ALA A 101 -1.90 24.65 19.99
C ALA A 101 -2.65 25.92 19.54
N LEU A 102 -3.75 26.24 20.23
CA LEU A 102 -4.58 27.39 19.91
C LEU A 102 -5.37 27.89 21.14
N SER A 103 -5.89 29.08 21.05
CA SER A 103 -6.88 29.64 21.99
C SER A 103 -8.19 29.90 21.27
N LEU A 104 -9.30 29.85 22.01
CA LEU A 104 -10.63 30.19 21.51
C LEU A 104 -11.28 31.25 22.42
N SER A 105 -11.72 32.35 21.82
CA SER A 105 -12.56 33.31 22.52
C SER A 105 -13.93 32.72 22.85
N GLY A 106 -14.70 33.38 23.68
CA GLY A 106 -16.07 32.97 23.98
C GLY A 106 -16.92 32.89 22.70
N ARG A 107 -17.64 31.79 22.50
CA ARG A 107 -18.49 31.50 21.34
C ARG A 107 -17.77 31.47 19.98
N GLN A 108 -16.45 31.33 19.98
CA GLN A 108 -15.65 31.27 18.75
C GLN A 108 -15.58 29.83 18.22
N GLU A 109 -15.61 29.73 16.89
CA GLU A 109 -15.33 28.53 16.14
C GLU A 109 -14.05 28.70 15.30
N ARG A 110 -13.23 27.68 15.24
CA ARG A 110 -12.06 27.60 14.36
C ARG A 110 -12.02 26.29 13.64
N SER A 111 -11.79 26.38 12.33
CA SER A 111 -11.53 25.23 11.47
C SER A 111 -10.18 25.38 10.78
N TRP A 112 -9.48 24.28 10.60
CA TRP A 112 -8.23 24.25 9.84
C TRP A 112 -8.05 22.91 9.14
N LEU A 113 -7.27 22.92 8.07
CA LEU A 113 -6.94 21.76 7.26
C LEU A 113 -5.49 21.37 7.49
N ILE A 114 -5.24 20.07 7.71
CA ILE A 114 -3.91 19.46 7.70
C ILE A 114 -3.81 18.57 6.46
N ARG A 115 -2.65 18.61 5.81
CA ARG A 115 -2.30 17.73 4.71
C ARG A 115 -1.11 16.87 5.14
N ALA A 116 -1.28 15.55 5.12
CA ALA A 116 -0.23 14.59 5.41
C ALA A 116 -0.04 13.67 4.20
N PRO A 117 1.19 13.47 3.70
CA PRO A 117 1.42 12.53 2.62
C PRO A 117 1.27 11.10 3.12
N LEU A 118 0.62 10.25 2.33
CA LEU A 118 0.60 8.80 2.57
C LEU A 118 1.91 8.21 2.05
N THR A 119 2.85 7.94 2.94
CA THR A 119 4.22 7.55 2.57
C THR A 119 4.45 6.04 2.51
N ARG A 120 3.61 5.26 3.13
CA ARG A 120 3.75 3.80 3.19
C ARG A 120 2.38 3.14 3.01
N ARG A 121 2.33 2.04 2.26
CA ARG A 121 1.12 1.21 2.17
C ARG A 121 0.85 0.48 3.49
N GLY A 122 -0.39 0.14 3.71
CA GLY A 122 -0.80 -0.61 4.89
C GLY A 122 -2.18 -0.24 5.42
N HIS A 123 -2.50 -0.84 6.56
CA HIS A 123 -3.69 -0.50 7.35
C HIS A 123 -3.28 0.41 8.49
N PHE A 124 -3.81 1.62 8.52
CA PHE A 124 -3.51 2.61 9.52
C PHE A 124 -4.77 3.04 10.26
N ARG A 125 -4.57 3.58 11.46
CA ARG A 125 -5.65 4.09 12.28
C ARG A 125 -5.35 5.52 12.70
N ILE A 126 -6.36 6.35 12.64
CA ILE A 126 -6.41 7.66 13.30
C ILE A 126 -7.32 7.48 14.51
N ASP A 127 -6.78 7.68 15.69
CA ASP A 127 -7.53 7.56 16.94
C ASP A 127 -8.43 8.79 17.16
N PRO A 128 -9.32 8.76 18.16
CA PRO A 128 -10.12 9.93 18.55
C PRO A 128 -9.27 11.17 18.77
N LEU A 129 -9.84 12.33 18.46
CA LEU A 129 -9.18 13.62 18.64
C LEU A 129 -8.86 13.85 20.12
N ALA A 130 -7.58 13.94 20.45
CA ALA A 130 -7.13 14.24 21.78
C ALA A 130 -6.99 15.76 21.95
N ILE A 131 -7.64 16.30 22.98
CA ILE A 131 -7.59 17.72 23.34
C ILE A 131 -7.00 17.82 24.75
N ARG A 132 -5.93 18.58 24.90
CA ARG A 132 -5.30 18.87 26.19
C ARG A 132 -5.44 20.35 26.52
N THR A 133 -5.60 20.63 27.76
CA THR A 133 -5.54 21.99 28.32
C THR A 133 -4.72 21.97 29.61
N GLY A 134 -4.08 23.07 29.91
CA GLY A 134 -3.30 23.24 31.12
C GLY A 134 -3.36 24.67 31.63
N ASP A 135 -2.87 24.89 32.84
CA ASP A 135 -2.69 26.20 33.39
C ASP A 135 -1.32 26.79 33.02
N PRO A 136 -1.15 28.11 33.07
CA PRO A 136 0.11 28.77 32.71
C PRO A 136 1.32 28.36 33.56
N PHE A 137 1.08 27.86 34.77
CA PHE A 137 2.12 27.48 35.71
C PHE A 137 2.49 25.98 35.65
N GLY A 138 1.69 25.17 34.92
CA GLY A 138 1.90 23.73 34.77
C GLY A 138 1.57 22.92 36.02
N PHE A 139 0.69 23.43 36.90
CA PHE A 139 0.25 22.68 38.09
C PHE A 139 -0.77 21.62 37.75
N PHE A 140 -1.68 21.93 36.81
CA PHE A 140 -2.78 21.08 36.41
C PHE A 140 -2.86 20.94 34.90
N GLU A 141 -3.22 19.73 34.48
CA GLU A 141 -3.54 19.42 33.09
C GLU A 141 -4.81 18.59 33.05
N ALA A 142 -5.60 18.76 32.02
CA ALA A 142 -6.75 17.95 31.71
C ALA A 142 -6.72 17.56 30.23
N SER A 143 -7.23 16.37 29.94
CA SER A 143 -7.36 15.89 28.58
C SER A 143 -8.71 15.23 28.36
N ALA A 144 -9.21 15.34 27.13
CA ALA A 144 -10.41 14.65 26.66
C ALA A 144 -10.17 14.05 25.30
N ALA A 145 -10.79 12.91 25.01
CA ALA A 145 -10.83 12.33 23.68
C ALA A 145 -12.23 12.55 23.10
N VAL A 146 -12.32 13.03 21.87
CA VAL A 146 -13.58 13.40 21.21
C VAL A 146 -13.67 12.71 19.83
N GLY A 147 -14.86 12.23 19.50
CA GLY A 147 -15.14 11.55 18.25
C GLY A 147 -14.80 10.05 18.28
N GLN A 148 -14.78 9.46 17.11
CA GLN A 148 -14.45 8.03 16.92
C GLN A 148 -13.17 7.89 16.10
N GLY A 149 -12.45 6.79 16.33
CA GLY A 149 -11.29 6.46 15.51
C GLY A 149 -11.71 6.01 14.11
N VAL A 150 -10.85 6.29 13.13
CA VAL A 150 -11.07 5.98 11.72
C VAL A 150 -9.94 5.10 11.20
N SER A 151 -10.29 4.02 10.49
CA SER A 151 -9.31 3.17 9.81
C SER A 151 -9.10 3.64 8.38
N ILE A 152 -7.84 3.69 7.96
CA ILE A 152 -7.43 4.11 6.62
C ILE A 152 -6.62 2.97 5.99
N VAL A 153 -6.93 2.66 4.75
CA VAL A 153 -6.16 1.70 3.94
C VAL A 153 -5.35 2.47 2.91
N VAL A 154 -4.04 2.29 2.94
CA VAL A 154 -3.14 2.88 1.96
C VAL A 154 -2.68 1.80 1.00
N TYR A 155 -3.08 1.93 -0.26
CA TYR A 155 -2.72 1.05 -1.35
C TYR A 155 -1.31 1.32 -1.86
N PRO A 156 -0.66 0.34 -2.53
CA PRO A 156 0.58 0.57 -3.22
C PRO A 156 0.49 1.75 -4.21
N ARG A 157 1.62 2.38 -4.49
CA ARG A 157 1.71 3.38 -5.55
C ARG A 157 1.44 2.71 -6.90
N LEU A 158 0.53 3.28 -7.68
CA LEU A 158 0.26 2.86 -9.05
C LEU A 158 1.19 3.61 -10.00
N GLU A 159 2.05 2.87 -10.69
CA GLU A 159 2.91 3.39 -11.73
C GLU A 159 2.39 2.92 -13.10
N PRO A 160 2.16 3.83 -14.07
CA PRO A 160 1.67 3.44 -15.38
C PRO A 160 2.73 2.64 -16.14
N VAL A 161 2.30 1.54 -16.75
CA VAL A 161 3.14 0.67 -17.59
C VAL A 161 2.54 0.52 -19.00
N PRO A 162 2.46 1.61 -19.77
CA PRO A 162 1.68 1.66 -21.01
C PRO A 162 2.21 0.69 -22.08
N ALA A 163 3.52 0.54 -22.18
CA ALA A 163 4.15 -0.30 -23.19
C ALA A 163 4.16 -1.80 -22.83
N TRP A 164 3.85 -2.14 -21.57
CA TRP A 164 3.83 -3.54 -21.13
C TRP A 164 2.69 -4.31 -21.78
N LYS A 165 3.01 -5.45 -22.37
CA LYS A 165 2.03 -6.33 -23.02
C LYS A 165 2.14 -7.72 -22.45
N LEU A 166 1.02 -8.29 -22.06
CA LEU A 166 0.93 -9.72 -21.72
C LEU A 166 1.17 -10.53 -23.01
N PRO A 167 2.21 -11.39 -23.07
CA PRO A 167 2.33 -12.30 -24.20
C PRO A 167 1.13 -13.22 -24.23
N ALA A 168 0.52 -13.36 -25.41
CA ALA A 168 -0.45 -14.42 -25.63
C ALA A 168 0.28 -15.76 -25.56
N ALA A 169 -0.34 -16.78 -24.99
CA ALA A 169 0.19 -18.13 -25.11
C ALA A 169 0.17 -18.51 -26.59
N ASN A 170 1.33 -18.57 -27.25
CA ASN A 170 1.44 -19.04 -28.61
C ASN A 170 0.98 -20.48 -28.65
N ILE A 171 -0.18 -20.72 -29.26
CA ILE A 171 -0.69 -22.06 -29.55
C ILE A 171 -0.08 -22.50 -30.89
N GLU A 172 1.24 -22.34 -31.06
CA GLU A 172 1.96 -22.91 -32.19
C GLU A 172 2.11 -24.39 -31.94
N GLY A 173 1.47 -25.22 -32.78
CA GLY A 173 1.72 -26.66 -32.85
C GLY A 173 0.54 -27.59 -32.59
N SER A 174 -0.69 -27.14 -32.62
CA SER A 174 -1.84 -28.06 -32.53
C SER A 174 -2.75 -27.91 -33.75
N HIS A 175 -2.60 -28.86 -34.69
CA HIS A 175 -3.69 -29.25 -35.60
C HIS A 175 -4.83 -29.96 -34.87
N ALA A 176 -5.12 -29.55 -33.62
CA ALA A 176 -6.26 -30.05 -32.90
C ALA A 176 -7.46 -29.15 -33.25
N ALA A 177 -8.53 -29.81 -33.72
CA ALA A 177 -9.79 -29.22 -34.08
C ALA A 177 -10.25 -28.13 -33.11
N PRO A 178 -10.88 -27.04 -33.59
CA PRO A 178 -11.31 -25.95 -32.75
C PRO A 178 -12.36 -26.45 -31.75
N GLU A 179 -11.93 -26.64 -30.52
CA GLU A 179 -12.85 -26.90 -29.43
C GLU A 179 -13.72 -25.65 -29.26
N ARG A 180 -15.02 -25.81 -29.57
CA ARG A 180 -16.01 -24.74 -29.59
C ARG A 180 -16.22 -24.17 -28.21
N THR A 181 -15.44 -23.13 -27.85
CA THR A 181 -15.75 -22.33 -26.66
C THR A 181 -16.89 -21.39 -26.99
N LEU A 182 -18.02 -21.53 -26.28
CA LEU A 182 -19.28 -20.79 -26.46
C LEU A 182 -19.23 -19.32 -25.98
N GLN A 183 -18.07 -18.73 -25.80
CA GLN A 183 -17.96 -17.30 -25.46
C GLN A 183 -17.61 -16.49 -26.72
N THR A 184 -18.65 -16.06 -27.42
CA THR A 184 -18.58 -15.13 -28.53
C THR A 184 -18.37 -13.71 -28.03
N THR A 185 -17.23 -13.10 -28.37
CA THR A 185 -17.11 -11.64 -28.35
C THR A 185 -18.04 -11.03 -29.41
N PRO A 186 -18.74 -9.93 -29.11
CA PRO A 186 -19.81 -9.43 -29.98
C PRO A 186 -19.32 -8.70 -31.23
N LEU A 187 -18.02 -8.56 -31.48
CA LEU A 187 -17.47 -7.86 -32.64
C LEU A 187 -17.03 -8.85 -33.71
N ALA A 188 -17.79 -8.93 -34.80
CA ALA A 188 -17.38 -9.62 -36.01
C ALA A 188 -16.27 -8.79 -36.70
N THR A 189 -15.09 -9.37 -36.84
CA THR A 189 -13.90 -8.67 -37.38
C THR A 189 -13.83 -8.78 -38.90
N SER A 190 -14.35 -9.87 -39.48
CA SER A 190 -14.39 -10.08 -40.92
C SER A 190 -15.60 -10.91 -41.36
N VAL A 191 -15.85 -10.97 -42.65
CA VAL A 191 -16.82 -11.86 -43.27
C VAL A 191 -16.12 -12.69 -44.34
N ARG A 192 -16.41 -14.01 -44.38
CA ARG A 192 -15.91 -14.91 -45.40
C ARG A 192 -17.06 -15.67 -46.08
N PRO A 193 -16.83 -16.23 -47.27
CA PRO A 193 -17.81 -17.13 -47.89
C PRO A 193 -18.18 -18.30 -46.99
N TYR A 194 -19.43 -18.71 -47.04
CA TYR A 194 -19.95 -19.87 -46.31
C TYR A 194 -19.23 -21.17 -46.73
N ALA A 195 -18.85 -21.98 -45.78
CA ALA A 195 -18.38 -23.33 -45.99
C ALA A 195 -19.34 -24.37 -45.37
N PRO A 196 -19.50 -25.57 -45.95
CA PRO A 196 -20.33 -26.63 -45.37
C PRO A 196 -19.89 -26.94 -43.94
N GLY A 197 -20.82 -26.81 -42.96
CA GLY A 197 -20.58 -26.99 -41.56
C GLY A 197 -20.60 -25.68 -40.73
N ASP A 198 -20.67 -24.51 -41.35
CA ASP A 198 -20.85 -23.24 -40.69
C ASP A 198 -22.26 -23.11 -40.10
N SER A 199 -22.34 -22.50 -38.92
CA SER A 199 -23.62 -22.30 -38.24
C SER A 199 -24.44 -21.20 -38.90
N MET A 200 -25.71 -21.48 -39.21
CA MET A 200 -26.65 -20.52 -39.82
C MET A 200 -26.83 -19.23 -39.01
N ASN A 201 -26.67 -19.29 -37.69
CA ASN A 201 -26.76 -18.10 -36.82
C ASN A 201 -25.63 -17.09 -37.04
N ARG A 202 -24.58 -17.47 -37.75
CA ARG A 202 -23.40 -16.64 -38.05
C ARG A 202 -23.48 -15.95 -39.41
N ILE A 203 -24.53 -16.17 -40.19
CA ILE A 203 -24.71 -15.54 -41.50
C ILE A 203 -24.81 -14.02 -41.35
N HIS A 204 -23.98 -13.30 -42.12
CA HIS A 204 -24.03 -11.85 -42.19
C HIS A 204 -24.92 -11.40 -43.34
N TRP A 205 -26.24 -11.36 -43.10
CA TRP A 205 -27.27 -11.11 -44.13
C TRP A 205 -27.00 -9.85 -44.98
N LYS A 206 -26.47 -8.78 -44.37
CA LYS A 206 -26.14 -7.54 -45.08
C LYS A 206 -25.02 -7.70 -46.12
N SER A 207 -24.00 -8.50 -45.83
CA SER A 207 -22.92 -8.82 -46.76
C SER A 207 -23.38 -9.82 -47.81
N THR A 208 -24.15 -10.84 -47.41
CA THR A 208 -24.79 -11.82 -48.30
C THR A 208 -25.62 -11.12 -49.36
N ALA A 209 -26.43 -10.13 -48.98
CA ALA A 209 -27.24 -9.37 -49.96
C ALA A 209 -26.41 -8.50 -50.91
N ARG A 210 -25.21 -8.10 -50.53
CA ARG A 210 -24.32 -7.29 -51.39
C ARG A 210 -23.49 -8.10 -52.36
N HIS A 211 -23.08 -9.30 -51.94
CA HIS A 211 -22.15 -10.14 -52.73
C HIS A 211 -22.89 -11.24 -53.51
N GLY A 212 -24.17 -11.48 -53.22
CA GLY A 212 -24.94 -12.54 -53.87
C GLY A 212 -24.59 -13.97 -53.40
N GLU A 213 -23.65 -14.13 -52.49
CA GLU A 213 -23.20 -15.38 -51.91
C GLU A 213 -23.31 -15.34 -50.38
N ILE A 214 -23.60 -16.49 -49.77
CA ILE A 214 -23.78 -16.57 -48.32
C ILE A 214 -22.46 -16.22 -47.65
N GLN A 215 -22.47 -15.14 -46.85
CA GLN A 215 -21.34 -14.68 -46.09
C GLN A 215 -21.52 -14.95 -44.58
N VAL A 216 -20.48 -15.51 -43.96
CA VAL A 216 -20.50 -15.86 -42.54
C VAL A 216 -19.58 -14.89 -41.77
N LYS A 217 -20.08 -14.42 -40.62
CA LYS A 217 -19.31 -13.61 -39.70
C LYS A 217 -18.14 -14.43 -39.13
N GLU A 218 -16.96 -13.96 -39.34
CA GLU A 218 -15.76 -14.48 -38.72
C GLU A 218 -15.46 -13.64 -37.46
N PHE A 219 -15.46 -14.30 -36.35
CA PHE A 219 -15.12 -13.68 -35.07
C PHE A 219 -13.65 -13.95 -34.84
N ASP A 220 -12.87 -12.91 -34.78
CA ASP A 220 -11.51 -13.03 -34.33
C ASP A 220 -11.57 -13.34 -32.81
N LEU A 221 -11.11 -14.50 -32.46
CA LEU A 221 -10.85 -14.84 -31.08
C LEU A 221 -9.60 -14.03 -30.68
N GLU A 222 -9.76 -12.75 -30.35
CA GLU A 222 -8.76 -12.10 -29.51
C GLU A 222 -8.65 -12.99 -28.26
N GLN A 223 -7.66 -13.86 -28.27
CA GLN A 223 -7.30 -14.64 -27.09
C GLN A 223 -6.76 -13.64 -26.06
N THR A 224 -7.66 -12.98 -25.37
CA THR A 224 -7.31 -12.16 -24.22
C THR A 224 -6.78 -13.11 -23.15
N ALA A 225 -5.47 -13.28 -23.12
CA ALA A 225 -4.82 -14.10 -22.11
C ALA A 225 -5.15 -13.53 -20.73
N ASP A 226 -5.84 -14.31 -19.92
CA ASP A 226 -6.04 -13.97 -18.52
C ASP A 226 -4.69 -14.00 -17.79
N ALA A 227 -4.45 -13.07 -16.89
CA ALA A 227 -3.21 -12.95 -16.17
C ALA A 227 -3.26 -13.67 -14.82
N TRP A 228 -2.20 -14.38 -14.50
CA TRP A 228 -2.00 -14.97 -13.19
C TRP A 228 -0.71 -14.46 -12.58
N ILE A 229 -0.77 -13.62 -11.56
CA ILE A 229 0.40 -13.04 -10.90
C ILE A 229 0.82 -13.96 -9.76
N ILE A 230 2.08 -14.39 -9.78
CA ILE A 230 2.73 -15.16 -8.71
C ILE A 230 3.75 -14.23 -8.09
N LEU A 231 3.44 -13.74 -6.88
CA LEU A 231 4.25 -12.79 -6.14
C LEU A 231 5.04 -13.51 -5.06
N ASP A 232 6.36 -13.43 -5.15
CA ASP A 232 7.26 -14.06 -4.20
C ASP A 232 7.73 -13.08 -3.12
N LEU A 233 7.26 -13.30 -1.90
CA LEU A 233 7.62 -12.55 -0.71
C LEU A 233 8.37 -13.40 0.32
N GLN A 234 9.15 -14.38 -0.14
CA GLN A 234 10.02 -15.16 0.74
C GLN A 234 10.99 -14.23 1.46
N ARG A 235 11.01 -14.27 2.79
CA ARG A 235 11.81 -13.35 3.62
C ARG A 235 13.31 -13.41 3.28
N ALA A 236 13.84 -14.61 3.06
CA ALA A 236 15.27 -14.84 2.87
C ALA A 236 15.86 -14.17 1.61
N ILE A 237 15.02 -13.82 0.62
CA ILE A 237 15.48 -13.22 -0.65
C ILE A 237 15.21 -11.73 -0.74
N GLN A 238 14.50 -11.15 0.24
CA GLN A 238 14.18 -9.72 0.21
C GLN A 238 15.35 -8.89 0.72
N THR A 239 15.65 -7.83 0.00
CA THR A 239 16.73 -6.89 0.30
C THR A 239 16.24 -5.44 0.18
N GLY A 240 17.05 -4.51 0.67
CA GLY A 240 16.69 -3.09 0.66
C GLY A 240 15.88 -2.68 1.88
N ARG A 241 15.52 -1.39 1.97
CA ARG A 241 14.74 -0.81 3.07
C ARG A 241 13.75 0.24 2.57
N GLY A 242 12.61 0.32 3.26
CA GLY A 242 11.58 1.32 2.91
C GLY A 242 11.10 1.17 1.47
N ASP A 243 10.90 2.28 0.78
CA ASP A 243 10.40 2.30 -0.61
C ASP A 243 11.38 1.70 -1.62
N GLU A 244 12.69 1.70 -1.30
CA GLU A 244 13.76 1.12 -2.11
C GLU A 244 14.11 -0.29 -1.61
N SER A 245 13.09 -1.12 -1.40
CA SER A 245 13.23 -2.54 -1.11
C SER A 245 12.68 -3.39 -2.24
N THR A 246 13.20 -4.61 -2.38
CA THR A 246 12.68 -5.58 -3.34
C THR A 246 11.20 -5.90 -3.07
N THR A 247 10.78 -5.93 -1.81
CA THR A 247 9.39 -6.12 -1.40
C THR A 247 8.47 -5.04 -1.98
N GLU A 248 8.82 -3.76 -1.79
CA GLU A 248 8.00 -2.65 -2.29
C GLU A 248 8.00 -2.60 -3.81
N ALA A 249 9.16 -2.86 -4.44
CA ALA A 249 9.26 -2.92 -5.90
C ALA A 249 8.43 -4.08 -6.48
N ALA A 250 8.43 -5.26 -5.84
CA ALA A 250 7.60 -6.40 -6.22
C ALA A 250 6.11 -6.08 -6.16
N ILE A 251 5.68 -5.44 -5.07
CA ILE A 251 4.28 -5.07 -4.85
C ILE A 251 3.85 -3.97 -5.81
N ARG A 252 4.70 -2.96 -6.08
CA ARG A 252 4.42 -1.94 -7.11
C ARG A 252 4.29 -2.56 -8.49
N ALA A 253 5.19 -3.48 -8.87
CA ALA A 253 5.12 -4.20 -10.13
C ALA A 253 3.84 -5.04 -10.24
N ALA A 254 3.47 -5.77 -9.18
CA ALA A 254 2.22 -6.54 -9.15
C ALA A 254 0.99 -5.66 -9.29
N ALA A 255 0.97 -4.50 -8.60
CA ALA A 255 -0.13 -3.53 -8.70
C ALA A 255 -0.25 -2.94 -10.10
N ALA A 256 0.86 -2.50 -10.69
CA ALA A 256 0.89 -1.89 -12.03
C ALA A 256 0.46 -2.88 -13.13
N ILE A 257 0.94 -4.12 -13.04
CA ILE A 257 0.59 -5.19 -14.01
C ILE A 257 -0.87 -5.60 -13.86
N ALA A 258 -1.36 -5.74 -12.62
CA ALA A 258 -2.77 -6.06 -12.36
C ALA A 258 -3.70 -4.95 -12.86
N ASP A 259 -3.38 -3.70 -12.56
CA ASP A 259 -4.15 -2.54 -13.03
C ASP A 259 -4.22 -2.50 -14.55
N LYS A 260 -3.07 -2.59 -15.23
CA LYS A 260 -3.00 -2.60 -16.69
C LYS A 260 -3.83 -3.72 -17.32
N ALA A 261 -3.72 -4.95 -16.79
CA ALA A 261 -4.46 -6.09 -17.30
C ALA A 261 -5.98 -5.93 -17.09
N LEU A 262 -6.42 -5.41 -15.93
CA LEU A 262 -7.83 -5.15 -15.64
C LEU A 262 -8.41 -4.01 -16.50
N VAL A 263 -7.63 -2.96 -16.77
CA VAL A 263 -8.01 -1.88 -17.70
C VAL A 263 -8.20 -2.42 -19.11
N GLU A 264 -7.37 -3.39 -19.55
CA GLU A 264 -7.54 -4.13 -20.80
C GLU A 264 -8.65 -5.19 -20.77
N ASN A 265 -9.51 -5.18 -19.73
CA ASN A 265 -10.60 -6.12 -19.53
C ASN A 265 -10.17 -7.60 -19.48
N ARG A 266 -8.96 -7.89 -19.01
CA ARG A 266 -8.46 -9.25 -18.78
C ARG A 266 -8.78 -9.68 -17.35
N ALA A 267 -9.04 -10.97 -17.14
CA ALA A 267 -9.17 -11.48 -15.79
C ALA A 267 -7.78 -11.61 -15.15
N VAL A 268 -7.68 -11.19 -13.88
CA VAL A 268 -6.44 -11.23 -13.12
C VAL A 268 -6.63 -12.06 -11.87
N GLY A 269 -5.87 -13.16 -11.76
CA GLY A 269 -5.71 -13.94 -10.55
C GLY A 269 -4.36 -13.67 -9.88
N MET A 270 -4.24 -13.96 -8.60
CA MET A 270 -3.00 -13.75 -7.85
C MET A 270 -2.76 -14.87 -6.85
N THR A 271 -1.51 -15.31 -6.77
CA THR A 271 -0.99 -16.15 -5.69
C THR A 271 0.18 -15.42 -5.05
N VAL A 272 0.21 -15.37 -3.74
CA VAL A 272 1.28 -14.74 -2.98
C VAL A 272 1.98 -15.78 -2.13
N ASN A 273 3.30 -15.86 -2.28
CA ASN A 273 4.17 -16.63 -1.41
C ASN A 273 4.53 -15.80 -0.17
N ALA A 274 3.68 -15.85 0.83
CA ALA A 274 3.84 -15.25 2.14
C ALA A 274 3.58 -16.30 3.21
N ARG A 275 3.82 -15.99 4.49
CA ARG A 275 3.58 -16.92 5.60
C ARG A 275 2.15 -17.48 5.61
N ARG A 276 1.18 -16.65 5.25
CA ARG A 276 -0.18 -17.08 4.89
C ARG A 276 -0.30 -16.95 3.38
N ALA A 277 -0.12 -18.06 2.67
CA ALA A 277 -0.29 -18.08 1.24
C ALA A 277 -1.66 -17.49 0.88
N ALA A 278 -1.65 -16.37 0.17
CA ALA A 278 -2.88 -15.73 -0.27
C ALA A 278 -3.18 -16.16 -1.71
N TYR A 279 -4.43 -16.51 -1.94
CA TYR A 279 -4.95 -16.91 -3.23
C TYR A 279 -6.15 -16.05 -3.58
N LEU A 280 -6.09 -15.40 -4.73
CA LEU A 280 -7.19 -14.63 -5.29
C LEU A 280 -7.54 -15.23 -6.67
N PRO A 281 -8.74 -15.82 -6.85
CA PRO A 281 -9.15 -16.37 -8.14
C PRO A 281 -9.22 -15.28 -9.22
N PRO A 282 -9.04 -15.62 -10.51
CA PRO A 282 -9.11 -14.65 -11.59
C PRO A 282 -10.53 -14.12 -11.73
N ASP A 283 -10.67 -12.81 -11.81
CA ASP A 283 -11.89 -12.07 -12.02
C ASP A 283 -11.56 -10.75 -12.76
N ARG A 284 -12.58 -10.02 -13.23
CA ARG A 284 -12.45 -8.79 -14.02
C ARG A 284 -13.07 -7.58 -13.33
N GLY A 285 -12.70 -6.41 -13.82
CA GLY A 285 -13.32 -5.15 -13.44
C GLY A 285 -12.92 -4.59 -12.07
N GLY A 286 -13.59 -3.49 -11.67
CA GLY A 286 -13.19 -2.68 -10.51
C GLY A 286 -13.27 -3.40 -9.17
N ARG A 287 -14.15 -4.42 -9.02
CA ARG A 287 -14.21 -5.21 -7.79
C ARG A 287 -12.95 -6.05 -7.61
N GLN A 288 -12.44 -6.64 -8.68
CA GLN A 288 -11.20 -7.41 -8.64
C GLN A 288 -10.00 -6.51 -8.39
N HIS A 289 -9.96 -5.32 -9.04
CA HIS A 289 -8.95 -4.30 -8.76
C HIS A 289 -8.89 -3.96 -7.27
N LEU A 290 -10.04 -3.67 -6.66
CA LEU A 290 -10.10 -3.35 -5.23
C LEU A 290 -9.59 -4.49 -4.34
N LYS A 291 -9.99 -5.76 -4.62
CA LYS A 291 -9.51 -6.94 -3.89
C LYS A 291 -7.99 -7.09 -3.97
N ILE A 292 -7.42 -6.89 -5.18
CA ILE A 292 -5.97 -6.97 -5.39
C ILE A 292 -5.26 -5.85 -4.61
N MET A 293 -5.74 -4.61 -4.68
CA MET A 293 -5.14 -3.48 -3.96
C MET A 293 -5.21 -3.66 -2.45
N GLN A 294 -6.33 -4.15 -1.92
CA GLN A 294 -6.47 -4.48 -0.49
C GLN A 294 -5.52 -5.59 -0.06
N LEU A 295 -5.40 -6.65 -0.87
CA LEU A 295 -4.43 -7.72 -0.61
C LEU A 295 -3.00 -7.16 -0.57
N LEU A 296 -2.59 -6.43 -1.61
CA LEU A 296 -1.25 -5.87 -1.73
C LEU A 296 -0.91 -4.86 -0.62
N ALA A 297 -1.90 -4.12 -0.12
CA ALA A 297 -1.71 -3.21 1.01
C ALA A 297 -1.32 -3.93 2.31
N ALA A 298 -1.82 -5.14 2.53
CA ALA A 298 -1.63 -5.91 3.76
C ALA A 298 -0.40 -6.84 3.75
N LEU A 299 0.27 -7.00 2.59
CA LEU A 299 1.37 -7.96 2.45
C LEU A 299 2.64 -7.50 3.16
N GLU A 300 3.28 -8.44 3.84
CA GLU A 300 4.61 -8.30 4.44
C GLU A 300 5.55 -9.40 3.89
N PRO A 301 6.88 -9.18 3.88
CA PRO A 301 7.86 -10.15 3.40
C PRO A 301 8.14 -11.23 4.47
N ASP A 302 7.15 -12.05 4.76
CA ASP A 302 7.17 -13.04 5.83
C ASP A 302 7.09 -14.49 5.34
N GLY A 303 7.14 -14.71 4.01
CA GLY A 303 7.15 -16.05 3.40
C GLY A 303 8.37 -16.87 3.80
N GLU A 304 8.15 -18.14 4.10
CA GLU A 304 9.22 -19.11 4.48
C GLU A 304 9.50 -20.11 3.35
N ALA A 305 8.47 -20.44 2.57
CA ALA A 305 8.59 -21.44 1.50
C ALA A 305 9.40 -20.91 0.30
N PRO A 306 10.24 -21.75 -0.32
CA PRO A 306 10.90 -21.41 -1.57
C PRO A 306 9.90 -21.19 -2.71
N LEU A 307 10.25 -20.34 -3.68
CA LEU A 307 9.41 -20.05 -4.85
C LEU A 307 8.99 -21.32 -5.61
N VAL A 308 9.86 -22.32 -5.69
CA VAL A 308 9.59 -23.63 -6.33
C VAL A 308 8.29 -24.25 -5.78
N GLU A 309 8.12 -24.29 -4.48
CA GLU A 309 6.94 -24.89 -3.85
C GLU A 309 5.66 -24.13 -4.21
N SER A 310 5.71 -22.79 -4.14
CA SER A 310 4.58 -21.93 -4.52
C SER A 310 4.21 -22.09 -6.01
N LEU A 311 5.20 -22.24 -6.88
CA LEU A 311 4.98 -22.51 -8.29
C LEU A 311 4.32 -23.87 -8.52
N VAL A 312 4.85 -24.94 -7.91
CA VAL A 312 4.27 -26.30 -8.03
C VAL A 312 2.80 -26.31 -7.57
N GLN A 313 2.47 -25.66 -6.47
CA GLN A 313 1.09 -25.54 -6.00
C GLN A 313 0.21 -24.73 -6.96
N SER A 314 0.78 -23.75 -7.67
CA SER A 314 0.06 -22.89 -8.61
C SER A 314 -0.16 -23.56 -9.97
N VAL A 315 0.72 -24.48 -10.41
CA VAL A 315 0.66 -25.17 -11.72
C VAL A 315 -0.72 -25.82 -11.97
N GLY A 316 -1.33 -26.43 -10.94
CA GLY A 316 -2.63 -27.09 -11.06
C GLY A 316 -3.81 -26.12 -11.30
N ARG A 317 -3.62 -24.82 -11.02
CA ARG A 317 -4.64 -23.77 -11.14
C ARG A 317 -4.56 -23.01 -12.45
N LEU A 318 -3.41 -23.06 -13.11
CA LEU A 318 -3.17 -22.40 -14.39
C LEU A 318 -3.81 -23.20 -15.51
N ARG A 319 -4.61 -22.51 -16.33
CA ARG A 319 -5.32 -23.10 -17.48
C ARG A 319 -4.64 -22.70 -18.78
N ARG A 320 -4.85 -23.50 -19.81
CA ARG A 320 -4.41 -23.19 -21.19
C ARG A 320 -4.93 -21.81 -21.61
N GLY A 321 -4.07 -21.03 -22.26
CA GLY A 321 -4.38 -19.65 -22.68
C GLY A 321 -4.15 -18.57 -21.63
N MET A 322 -3.81 -18.94 -20.38
CA MET A 322 -3.40 -17.97 -19.36
C MET A 322 -1.94 -17.57 -19.51
N THR A 323 -1.59 -16.41 -18.97
CA THR A 323 -0.21 -15.96 -18.81
C THR A 323 0.14 -15.88 -17.34
N ALA A 324 1.12 -16.66 -16.90
CA ALA A 324 1.71 -16.57 -15.58
C ALA A 324 2.76 -15.46 -15.56
N VAL A 325 2.62 -14.52 -14.63
CA VAL A 325 3.58 -13.43 -14.38
C VAL A 325 4.25 -13.70 -13.04
N ILE A 326 5.52 -14.07 -13.07
CA ILE A 326 6.30 -14.40 -11.87
C ILE A 326 7.10 -13.17 -11.46
N ILE A 327 6.87 -12.68 -10.24
CA ILE A 327 7.58 -11.52 -9.68
C ILE A 327 8.40 -12.02 -8.51
N THR A 328 9.75 -11.99 -8.64
CA THR A 328 10.65 -12.56 -7.63
C THR A 328 12.00 -11.84 -7.58
N ALA A 329 12.63 -11.88 -6.41
CA ALA A 329 14.03 -11.50 -6.19
C ALA A 329 14.95 -12.75 -6.10
N SER A 330 14.40 -13.96 -6.27
CA SER A 330 15.15 -15.20 -6.14
C SER A 330 16.15 -15.39 -7.28
N VAL A 331 17.40 -15.61 -6.91
CA VAL A 331 18.50 -15.93 -7.84
C VAL A 331 18.74 -17.44 -7.98
N ASP A 332 17.93 -18.30 -7.36
CA ASP A 332 18.00 -19.75 -7.48
C ASP A 332 17.39 -20.19 -8.81
N PRO A 333 18.13 -20.86 -9.72
CA PRO A 333 17.58 -21.28 -11.01
C PRO A 333 16.61 -22.49 -10.93
N ALA A 334 16.45 -23.13 -9.78
CA ALA A 334 15.62 -24.33 -9.63
C ALA A 334 14.15 -24.10 -10.02
N TRP A 335 13.59 -22.92 -9.75
CA TRP A 335 12.20 -22.59 -10.08
C TRP A 335 11.96 -22.41 -11.59
N VAL A 336 12.99 -22.12 -12.37
CA VAL A 336 12.87 -21.93 -13.83
C VAL A 336 12.40 -23.23 -14.51
N ARG A 337 12.86 -24.38 -14.03
CA ARG A 337 12.43 -25.70 -14.55
C ARG A 337 10.93 -25.95 -14.39
N VAL A 338 10.33 -25.43 -13.34
CA VAL A 338 8.88 -25.55 -13.13
C VAL A 338 8.13 -24.75 -14.19
N LEU A 339 8.64 -23.59 -14.61
CA LEU A 339 8.02 -22.76 -15.65
C LEU A 339 8.05 -23.44 -17.03
N SER A 340 9.10 -24.23 -17.33
CA SER A 340 9.15 -24.96 -18.60
C SER A 340 7.98 -25.95 -18.76
N THR A 341 7.51 -26.52 -17.65
CA THR A 341 6.34 -27.43 -17.67
C THR A 341 5.04 -26.69 -18.02
N LEU A 342 4.94 -25.40 -17.74
CA LEU A 342 3.77 -24.58 -18.06
C LEU A 342 3.61 -24.38 -19.57
N ARG A 343 4.73 -24.20 -20.29
CA ARG A 343 4.73 -24.06 -21.75
C ARG A 343 4.10 -25.28 -22.42
N GLY A 344 4.45 -26.50 -21.97
CA GLY A 344 3.84 -27.74 -22.45
C GLY A 344 2.33 -27.85 -22.19
N ARG A 345 1.81 -27.08 -21.24
CA ARG A 345 0.38 -26.99 -20.91
C ARG A 345 -0.34 -25.86 -21.63
N GLY A 346 0.34 -25.10 -22.50
CA GLY A 346 -0.22 -23.98 -23.23
C GLY A 346 -0.43 -22.74 -22.33
N VAL A 347 0.39 -22.57 -21.29
CA VAL A 347 0.43 -21.39 -20.41
C VAL A 347 1.71 -20.61 -20.75
N ALA A 348 1.57 -19.35 -21.11
CA ALA A 348 2.72 -18.46 -21.27
C ALA A 348 3.28 -18.08 -19.89
N ALA A 349 4.59 -17.86 -19.82
CA ALA A 349 5.24 -17.39 -18.60
C ALA A 349 6.09 -16.13 -18.89
N VAL A 350 6.00 -15.17 -17.98
CA VAL A 350 6.81 -13.94 -17.98
C VAL A 350 7.42 -13.77 -16.62
N VAL A 351 8.67 -13.36 -16.59
CA VAL A 351 9.40 -13.15 -15.34
C VAL A 351 9.68 -11.65 -15.15
N VAL A 352 9.35 -11.14 -14.00
CA VAL A 352 9.77 -9.83 -13.49
C VAL A 352 10.78 -10.09 -12.39
N LEU A 353 12.05 -9.98 -12.74
CA LEU A 353 13.17 -10.26 -11.85
C LEU A 353 13.60 -8.96 -11.16
N LEU A 354 13.60 -8.96 -9.83
CA LEU A 354 14.12 -7.85 -9.05
C LEU A 354 15.63 -8.04 -8.86
N ASP A 355 16.42 -7.03 -9.20
CA ASP A 355 17.89 -7.08 -9.04
C ASP A 355 18.26 -6.88 -7.56
N ALA A 356 18.12 -7.95 -6.77
CA ALA A 356 18.38 -7.91 -5.33
C ALA A 356 19.75 -7.33 -4.97
N PRO A 357 20.87 -7.65 -5.66
CA PRO A 357 22.15 -6.99 -5.42
C PRO A 357 22.14 -5.46 -5.59
N ALA A 358 21.40 -4.95 -6.59
CA ALA A 358 21.29 -3.52 -6.82
C ALA A 358 20.51 -2.83 -5.69
N PHE A 359 19.42 -3.47 -5.21
CA PHE A 359 18.65 -2.96 -4.07
C PHE A 359 19.46 -2.98 -2.77
N ASP A 360 20.24 -4.04 -2.55
CA ASP A 360 21.10 -4.14 -1.36
C ASP A 360 22.18 -3.05 -1.34
N ARG A 361 22.83 -2.79 -2.48
CA ARG A 361 23.83 -1.74 -2.63
C ARG A 361 23.28 -0.36 -2.26
N ILE A 362 22.13 0.03 -2.81
CA ILE A 362 21.50 1.33 -2.47
C ILE A 362 21.12 1.40 -0.99
N ALA A 363 20.64 0.31 -0.40
CA ALA A 363 20.33 0.30 1.03
C ALA A 363 21.57 0.48 1.89
N GLN A 364 22.70 -0.07 1.46
CA GLN A 364 24.00 0.08 2.14
C GLN A 364 24.55 1.48 1.96
N GLU A 365 24.53 2.07 0.76
CA GLU A 365 24.90 3.45 0.50
C GLU A 365 24.09 4.44 1.36
N ALA A 366 22.77 4.22 1.44
CA ALA A 366 21.89 5.02 2.29
C ALA A 366 22.23 4.87 3.79
N ARG A 367 22.64 3.69 4.23
CA ARG A 367 23.11 3.45 5.60
C ARG A 367 24.37 4.22 5.90
N VAL A 368 25.37 4.13 5.02
CA VAL A 368 26.64 4.86 5.13
C VAL A 368 26.39 6.37 5.23
N ALA A 369 25.51 6.90 4.42
CA ALA A 369 25.16 8.33 4.45
C ALA A 369 24.58 8.79 5.80
N VAL A 370 23.94 7.88 6.54
CA VAL A 370 23.33 8.19 7.86
C VAL A 370 24.28 7.93 9.01
N THR A 371 25.06 6.83 8.97
CA THR A 371 25.92 6.40 10.09
C THR A 371 27.35 6.90 9.99
N GLY A 372 27.80 7.31 8.79
CA GLY A 372 29.18 7.69 8.52
C GLY A 372 30.18 6.52 8.49
N ASP A 373 29.68 5.28 8.66
CA ASP A 373 30.52 4.09 8.63
C ASP A 373 30.90 3.76 7.18
N ALA A 374 32.20 3.54 6.90
CA ALA A 374 32.63 3.11 5.58
C ALA A 374 32.07 1.71 5.28
N TYR A 375 31.39 1.56 4.15
CA TYR A 375 31.01 0.27 3.64
C TYR A 375 32.11 -0.26 2.72
N GLU A 376 32.77 -1.34 3.12
CA GLU A 376 33.63 -2.11 2.23
C GLU A 376 32.81 -3.31 1.71
N PRO A 377 32.50 -3.34 0.41
CA PRO A 377 31.82 -4.50 -0.19
C PRO A 377 32.70 -5.73 -0.04
N ASP A 378 32.13 -6.81 0.45
CA ASP A 378 32.81 -8.12 0.47
C ASP A 378 32.93 -8.65 -0.99
N PRO A 379 34.14 -8.67 -1.57
CA PRO A 379 34.34 -9.03 -2.96
C PRO A 379 33.95 -10.49 -3.25
N GLU A 380 34.03 -11.39 -2.27
CA GLU A 380 33.63 -12.79 -2.43
C GLU A 380 32.09 -12.91 -2.47
N HIS A 381 31.41 -12.14 -1.66
CA HIS A 381 29.96 -12.08 -1.65
C HIS A 381 29.41 -11.54 -2.97
N GLU A 382 29.98 -10.42 -3.47
CA GLU A 382 29.60 -9.82 -4.75
C GLU A 382 29.89 -10.76 -5.94
N ALA A 383 31.04 -11.41 -5.96
CA ALA A 383 31.39 -12.37 -7.02
C ALA A 383 30.42 -13.57 -7.02
N THR A 384 30.03 -14.04 -5.84
CA THR A 384 29.07 -15.15 -5.69
C THR A 384 27.67 -14.74 -6.15
N ALA A 385 27.21 -13.55 -5.77
CA ALA A 385 25.92 -13.00 -6.20
C ALA A 385 25.88 -12.81 -7.73
N ALA A 386 26.94 -12.25 -8.32
CA ALA A 386 27.08 -12.09 -9.76
C ALA A 386 27.10 -13.44 -10.52
N LYS A 387 27.73 -14.47 -9.94
CA LYS A 387 27.74 -15.82 -10.50
C LYS A 387 26.33 -16.45 -10.50
N ARG A 388 25.61 -16.34 -9.39
CA ARG A 388 24.22 -16.83 -9.27
C ARG A 388 23.30 -16.11 -10.25
N MET A 389 23.39 -14.80 -10.35
CA MET A 389 22.58 -14.00 -11.28
C MET A 389 22.87 -14.40 -12.75
N ARG A 390 24.14 -14.63 -13.12
CA ARG A 390 24.51 -15.13 -14.46
C ARG A 390 23.93 -16.51 -14.74
N ALA A 391 23.99 -17.42 -13.78
CA ALA A 391 23.42 -18.77 -13.91
C ALA A 391 21.89 -18.72 -14.10
N LEU A 392 21.21 -17.86 -13.34
CA LEU A 392 19.76 -17.65 -13.49
C LEU A 392 19.42 -17.06 -14.87
N ARG A 393 20.13 -16.02 -15.33
CA ARG A 393 19.90 -15.43 -16.65
C ARG A 393 20.13 -16.45 -17.79
N HIS A 394 21.14 -17.31 -17.64
CA HIS A 394 21.38 -18.40 -18.60
C HIS A 394 20.20 -19.38 -18.62
N ALA A 395 19.73 -19.82 -17.45
CA ALA A 395 18.57 -20.70 -17.36
C ALA A 395 17.30 -20.07 -17.95
N LEU A 396 17.05 -18.79 -17.70
CA LEU A 396 15.90 -18.07 -18.26
C LEU A 396 15.97 -17.97 -19.79
N ALA A 397 17.17 -17.74 -20.34
CA ALA A 397 17.42 -17.69 -21.78
C ALA A 397 17.28 -19.08 -22.43
N GLU A 398 17.76 -20.14 -21.79
CA GLU A 398 17.65 -21.53 -22.26
C GLU A 398 16.19 -21.97 -22.48
N TYR A 399 15.29 -21.50 -21.59
CA TYR A 399 13.86 -21.78 -21.71
C TYR A 399 13.07 -20.70 -22.48
N GLU A 400 13.76 -19.72 -23.10
CA GLU A 400 13.16 -18.62 -23.88
C GLU A 400 12.09 -17.84 -23.09
N LEU A 401 12.30 -17.66 -21.79
CA LEU A 401 11.36 -16.94 -20.93
C LEU A 401 11.56 -15.43 -21.06
N LYS A 402 10.51 -14.73 -21.44
CA LYS A 402 10.53 -13.27 -21.46
C LYS A 402 10.75 -12.73 -20.04
N THR A 403 11.86 -12.02 -19.87
CA THR A 403 12.30 -11.54 -18.56
C THR A 403 12.48 -10.03 -18.57
N TYR A 404 11.87 -9.36 -17.61
CA TYR A 404 12.06 -7.95 -17.31
C TYR A 404 12.86 -7.80 -16.03
N THR A 405 13.84 -6.90 -15.99
CA THR A 405 14.66 -6.69 -14.79
C THR A 405 14.27 -5.35 -14.16
N VAL A 406 13.88 -5.38 -12.90
CA VAL A 406 13.56 -4.20 -12.11
C VAL A 406 14.76 -3.84 -11.22
N VAL A 407 15.24 -2.61 -11.37
CA VAL A 407 16.32 -2.03 -10.58
C VAL A 407 15.80 -0.85 -9.76
N PRO A 408 16.40 -0.53 -8.62
CA PRO A 408 15.98 0.62 -7.82
C PRO A 408 16.20 1.95 -8.56
N GLY A 409 15.42 2.97 -8.21
CA GLY A 409 15.57 4.33 -8.73
C GLY A 409 15.06 4.58 -10.15
N LYS A 410 14.56 3.55 -10.86
CA LYS A 410 13.99 3.71 -12.21
C LYS A 410 12.47 3.51 -12.20
N PRO A 411 11.74 4.24 -13.06
CA PRO A 411 10.29 4.04 -13.23
C PRO A 411 9.97 2.63 -13.78
N LEU A 412 8.94 1.98 -13.25
CA LEU A 412 8.49 0.66 -13.76
C LEU A 412 8.09 0.69 -15.23
N GLY A 413 7.52 1.81 -15.70
CA GLY A 413 7.11 1.97 -17.10
C GLY A 413 8.24 1.82 -18.09
N GLU A 414 9.45 2.24 -17.74
CA GLU A 414 10.65 2.07 -18.58
C GLU A 414 11.16 0.63 -18.53
N MET A 415 11.22 0.04 -17.34
CA MET A 415 11.78 -1.29 -17.11
C MET A 415 10.90 -2.42 -17.66
N LEU A 416 9.59 -2.22 -17.68
CA LEU A 416 8.62 -3.19 -18.22
C LEU A 416 8.27 -2.93 -19.69
N SER A 417 8.91 -1.98 -20.36
CA SER A 417 8.72 -1.69 -21.79
C SER A 417 9.73 -2.36 -22.69
N ALA A 418 10.81 -2.93 -22.15
CA ALA A 418 11.95 -3.48 -22.87
C ALA A 418 11.69 -4.85 -23.54
#